data_b0d4b354e54322a0912c35c5158b843d
#
_entry.id   b0d4b354e54322a0912c35c5158b843d
#
_cell.length_a   1.000
_cell.length_b   1.000
_cell.length_c   1.000
_cell.angle_alpha   90.00
_cell.angle_beta   90.00
_cell.angle_gamma   90.00
#
_symmetry.space_group_name_H-M   'P 1'
#
loop_
_entity.id
_entity.type
_entity.pdbx_description
1 polymer ?
#
loop_
_entity_poly.entity_id
_entity_poly.type
_entity_poly.pdbx_seq_one_letter_code
_entity_poly.pdbx_strand_id
1 'polypeptide(L)'
;MQEKRYLKIVTLSAWYDLVITGILAIPFTSILLIXFLNTTHTFLNLPGVFXIFEPIHLLFVNLMGIVSFFWAILRIKHTSILLXYYDGLIRLSLAVLMAFYMLYYQVSLVIVSFFFVEVIFGLLQIVFYYKLKK
;
A
#
# COMPACT_ATOMS: atom_id res chain seq x y z
N MET A 1 22.21 11.08 1.14
CA MET A 1 21.07 11.54 0.36
C MET A 1 20.59 12.88 0.89
N GLN A 2 20.35 13.82 0.01
CA GLN A 2 19.89 15.13 0.42
C GLN A 2 18.41 15.12 0.75
N GLU A 3 18.04 16.02 1.65
CA GLU A 3 16.66 16.12 2.12
C GLU A 3 15.67 16.31 0.95
N LYS A 4 16.05 17.12 -0.04
CA LYS A 4 15.18 17.39 -1.18
C LYS A 4 14.84 16.09 -1.93
N ARG A 5 15.83 15.24 -2.13
CA ARG A 5 15.61 13.96 -2.83
C ARG A 5 14.74 13.04 -2.00
N TYR A 6 14.98 13.01 -0.69
CA TYR A 6 14.16 12.19 0.20
C TYR A 6 12.69 12.62 0.14
N LEU A 7 12.45 13.94 0.18
CA LEU A 7 11.07 14.42 0.12
C LEU A 7 10.40 14.13 -1.22
N LYS A 8 11.18 14.08 -2.31
CA LYS A 8 10.63 13.66 -3.59
C LYS A 8 10.15 12.21 -3.55
N ILE A 9 10.93 11.33 -2.92
CA ILE A 9 10.55 9.93 -2.80
C ILE A 9 9.27 9.79 -1.97
N VAL A 10 9.19 10.53 -0.87
CA VAL A 10 7.99 10.51 -0.02
C VAL A 10 6.77 11.00 -0.81
N THR A 11 6.94 12.08 -1.58
CA THR A 11 5.84 12.61 -2.37
C THR A 11 5.40 11.63 -3.45
N LEU A 12 6.36 10.99 -4.12
CA LEU A 12 6.02 9.98 -5.13
C LEU A 12 5.22 8.84 -4.53
N SER A 13 5.65 8.35 -3.36
CA SER A 13 4.91 7.28 -2.70
C SER A 13 3.51 7.72 -2.31
N ALA A 14 3.36 8.99 -1.91
CA ALA A 14 2.05 9.52 -1.53
C ALA A 14 1.11 9.62 -2.73
N TRP A 15 1.64 10.01 -3.89
CA TRP A 15 0.81 10.06 -5.10
C TRP A 15 0.37 8.67 -5.54
N TYR A 16 1.27 7.69 -5.46
CA TYR A 16 0.89 6.30 -5.73
C TYR A 16 -0.23 5.87 -4.80
N ASP A 17 -0.08 6.13 -3.51
CA ASP A 17 -1.11 5.76 -2.54
C ASP A 17 -2.42 6.48 -2.80
N LEU A 18 -2.35 7.76 -3.18
CA LEU A 18 -3.56 8.53 -3.42
C LEU A 18 -4.42 7.88 -4.50
N VAL A 19 -3.78 7.45 -5.59
CA VAL A 19 -4.51 6.82 -6.69
C VAL A 19 -5.09 5.48 -6.24
N ILE A 20 -4.26 4.63 -5.65
CA ILE A 20 -4.71 3.28 -5.26
C ILE A 20 -5.78 3.35 -4.16
N THR A 21 -5.53 4.13 -3.13
CA THR A 21 -6.50 4.17 -2.01
C THR A 21 -7.75 4.94 -2.37
N GLY A 22 -7.66 5.90 -3.30
CA GLY A 22 -8.86 6.55 -3.81
C GLY A 22 -9.78 5.56 -4.51
N ILE A 23 -9.19 4.66 -5.30
CA ILE A 23 -9.97 3.60 -5.94
C ILE A 23 -10.60 2.70 -4.87
N LEU A 24 -9.87 2.36 -3.83
CA LEU A 24 -10.36 1.45 -2.79
C LEU A 24 -11.37 2.11 -1.85
N ALA A 25 -11.39 3.45 -1.78
CA ALA A 25 -12.25 4.16 -0.84
C ALA A 25 -13.72 4.18 -1.27
N ILE A 26 -14.01 3.96 -2.54
CA ILE A 26 -15.35 4.06 -3.10
C ILE A 26 -15.86 2.67 -3.44
N PRO A 27 -17.10 2.32 -3.04
CA PRO A 27 -17.59 0.95 -3.27
C PRO A 27 -17.55 0.52 -4.72
N PHE A 28 -17.92 1.41 -5.65
CA PHE A 28 -18.02 1.02 -7.04
C PHE A 28 -16.65 0.81 -7.67
N THR A 29 -15.68 1.66 -7.36
CA THR A 29 -14.34 1.49 -7.94
C THR A 29 -13.56 0.39 -7.25
N SER A 30 -13.79 0.16 -5.95
CA SER A 30 -13.10 -0.95 -5.27
C SER A 30 -13.52 -2.29 -5.84
N ILE A 31 -14.79 -2.45 -6.18
CA ILE A 31 -15.27 -3.68 -6.82
C ILE A 31 -14.54 -3.92 -8.14
N LEU A 32 -14.34 -2.87 -8.93
CA LEU A 32 -13.64 -2.99 -10.20
C LEU A 32 -12.18 -3.41 -10.00
N LEU A 33 -11.51 -2.84 -9.02
CA LEU A 33 -10.12 -3.22 -8.75
C LEU A 33 -10.03 -4.65 -8.26
N ILE A 34 -10.93 -5.05 -7.39
CA ILE A 34 -10.94 -6.42 -6.88
C ILE A 34 -11.18 -7.43 -8.02
N UNK A 35 -11.90 -7.11 -8.79
CA UNK A 35 -12.14 -7.83 -9.85
C UNK A 35 -11.04 -8.03 -10.70
N PHE A 36 -10.46 -6.95 -11.00
CA PHE A 36 -9.24 -7.00 -11.79
C PHE A 36 -8.21 -7.94 -11.15
N LEU A 37 -8.03 -7.82 -9.86
CA LEU A 37 -7.09 -8.70 -9.16
C LEU A 37 -7.51 -10.15 -9.27
N ASN A 38 -8.79 -10.42 -9.12
CA ASN A 38 -9.28 -11.79 -9.23
C ASN A 38 -9.08 -12.35 -10.64
N THR A 39 -9.33 -11.52 -11.65
CA THR A 39 -9.10 -11.93 -13.04
C THR A 39 -7.63 -12.23 -13.27
N THR A 40 -6.74 -11.39 -12.74
CA THR A 40 -5.30 -11.62 -12.86
C THR A 40 -4.90 -12.92 -12.16
N HIS A 41 -5.44 -13.15 -10.97
CA HIS A 41 -5.17 -14.39 -10.23
C HIS A 41 -5.54 -15.61 -11.07
N THR A 42 -6.73 -15.58 -11.65
CA THR A 42 -7.24 -16.71 -12.46
C THR A 42 -6.48 -16.86 -13.76
N PHE A 43 -6.28 -15.75 -14.46
CA PHE A 43 -5.61 -15.78 -15.78
C PHE A 43 -4.17 -16.31 -15.68
N LEU A 44 -3.45 -15.89 -14.65
CA LEU A 44 -2.07 -16.33 -14.44
C LEU A 44 -1.96 -17.61 -13.63
N ASN A 45 -3.10 -18.15 -13.18
CA ASN A 45 -3.14 -19.35 -12.38
C ASN A 45 -2.21 -19.25 -11.17
N LEU A 46 -2.33 -18.15 -10.44
CA LEU A 46 -1.43 -17.86 -9.32
C LEU A 46 -1.71 -18.77 -8.12
N PRO A 47 -0.68 -19.11 -7.34
CA PRO A 47 -0.90 -19.88 -6.11
C PRO A 47 -1.73 -19.11 -5.10
N GLY A 48 -2.36 -19.85 -4.19
CA GLY A 48 -3.13 -19.26 -3.12
C GLY A 48 -4.59 -19.13 -3.46
N VAL A 49 -5.35 -18.57 -2.53
CA VAL A 49 -6.80 -18.43 -2.62
C VAL A 49 -7.17 -16.96 -2.76
N PHE A 50 -8.10 -16.70 -3.67
CA PHE A 50 -8.69 -15.38 -3.83
C PHE A 50 -10.19 -15.51 -3.62
N UNK A 51 -10.55 -15.17 -2.58
CA UNK A 51 -11.81 -15.36 -2.17
C UNK A 51 -12.68 -14.47 -2.84
N ILE A 52 -13.98 -14.73 -2.52
CA ILE A 52 -15.04 -13.83 -2.95
C ILE A 52 -15.25 -12.78 -1.87
N PHE A 53 -15.24 -11.52 -2.27
CA PHE A 53 -15.45 -10.43 -1.33
C PHE A 53 -16.94 -10.20 -1.14
N GLU A 54 -17.41 -10.46 0.07
CA GLU A 54 -18.77 -10.14 0.46
C GLU A 54 -18.86 -8.69 0.93
N PRO A 55 -20.08 -8.13 1.07
CA PRO A 55 -20.20 -6.72 1.45
C PRO A 55 -19.45 -6.33 2.72
N ILE A 56 -19.37 -7.21 3.71
CA ILE A 56 -18.62 -6.89 4.93
C ILE A 56 -17.11 -6.71 4.61
N HIS A 57 -16.59 -7.52 3.71
CA HIS A 57 -15.19 -7.38 3.29
C HIS A 57 -14.99 -6.07 2.55
N LEU A 58 -15.94 -5.71 1.68
CA LEU A 58 -15.86 -4.44 0.95
C LEU A 58 -15.92 -3.26 1.89
N LEU A 59 -16.71 -3.37 2.95
CA LEU A 59 -16.78 -2.30 3.95
C LEU A 59 -15.39 -2.03 4.54
N PHE A 60 -14.68 -3.09 4.93
CA PHE A 60 -13.35 -2.91 5.51
C PHE A 60 -12.35 -2.36 4.49
N VAL A 61 -12.47 -2.79 3.23
CA VAL A 61 -11.63 -2.24 2.16
C VAL A 61 -11.89 -0.74 2.01
N ASN A 62 -13.16 -0.34 2.00
CA ASN A 62 -13.50 1.08 1.84
C ASN A 62 -13.06 1.90 3.05
N LEU A 63 -13.21 1.38 4.27
CA LEU A 63 -12.76 2.07 5.47
C LEU A 63 -11.25 2.31 5.42
N MET A 64 -10.50 1.27 5.08
CA MET A 64 -9.05 1.38 4.95
C MET A 64 -8.69 2.37 3.84
N GLY A 65 -9.42 2.32 2.73
CA GLY A 65 -9.17 3.22 1.62
C GLY A 65 -9.38 4.67 1.99
N ILE A 66 -10.44 4.98 2.74
CA ILE A 66 -10.72 6.36 3.15
C ILE A 66 -9.60 6.89 4.05
N VAL A 67 -9.22 6.13 5.07
CA VAL A 67 -8.17 6.57 5.99
C VAL A 67 -6.85 6.76 5.25
N SER A 68 -6.51 5.80 4.41
CA SER A 68 -5.24 5.87 3.67
C SER A 68 -5.23 6.99 2.64
N PHE A 69 -6.39 7.26 2.03
CA PHE A 69 -6.51 8.34 1.06
C PHE A 69 -6.20 9.70 1.72
N PHE A 70 -6.80 9.96 2.86
CA PHE A 70 -6.55 11.23 3.55
C PHE A 70 -5.13 11.28 4.13
N TRP A 71 -4.57 10.13 4.54
CA TRP A 71 -3.17 10.08 4.95
C TRP A 71 -2.26 10.47 3.79
N ALA A 72 -2.58 10.02 2.57
CA ALA A 72 -1.80 10.40 1.39
C ALA A 72 -1.91 11.89 1.10
N ILE A 73 -3.12 12.45 1.21
CA ILE A 73 -3.31 13.89 1.02
C ILE A 73 -2.46 14.68 2.02
N LEU A 74 -2.48 14.26 3.28
CA LEU A 74 -1.68 14.93 4.30
C LEU A 74 -0.20 14.92 3.93
N ARG A 75 0.31 13.79 3.47
CA ARG A 75 1.73 13.69 3.11
C ARG A 75 2.08 14.55 1.90
N ILE A 76 1.14 14.72 0.97
CA ILE A 76 1.38 15.58 -0.18
C ILE A 76 1.38 17.05 0.22
N LYS A 77 0.38 17.45 1.02
CA LYS A 77 0.23 18.84 1.40
C LYS A 77 1.25 19.29 2.44
N HIS A 78 1.64 18.40 3.33
CA HIS A 78 2.59 18.71 4.40
C HIS A 78 3.74 17.71 4.38
N THR A 79 4.42 17.66 3.24
CA THR A 79 5.55 16.75 3.06
C THR A 79 6.61 17.05 4.10
N SER A 80 6.91 16.06 4.93
CA SER A 80 7.88 16.27 5.99
C SER A 80 8.65 14.97 6.26
N ILE A 81 9.82 15.14 6.86
CA ILE A 81 10.67 14.02 7.20
C ILE A 81 9.99 13.14 8.25
N LEU A 82 9.31 13.77 9.20
CA LEU A 82 8.63 13.02 10.25
C LEU A 82 7.53 12.14 9.68
N LEU A 83 6.71 12.68 8.80
CA LEU A 83 5.66 11.88 8.20
C LEU A 83 6.22 10.73 7.36
N UNK A 84 7.16 10.88 6.79
CA UNK A 84 7.69 9.97 6.08
C UNK A 84 8.22 8.90 6.80
N TYR A 85 8.80 9.26 7.86
CA TYR A 85 9.30 8.22 8.73
C TYR A 85 8.17 7.28 9.17
N TYR A 86 7.10 7.88 9.66
CA TYR A 86 5.98 7.06 10.12
C TYR A 86 5.33 6.30 8.96
N ASP A 87 5.27 6.92 7.80
CA ASP A 87 4.75 6.20 6.64
C ASP A 87 5.62 4.99 6.29
N GLY A 88 6.94 5.16 6.41
CA GLY A 88 7.84 4.03 6.21
C GLY A 88 7.61 2.89 7.18
N LEU A 89 7.37 3.23 8.46
CA LEU A 89 7.06 2.22 9.46
C LEU A 89 5.75 1.50 9.12
N ILE A 90 4.74 2.26 8.70
CA ILE A 90 3.47 1.67 8.30
C ILE A 90 3.70 0.70 7.13
N ARG A 91 4.46 1.13 6.11
CA ARG A 91 4.69 0.30 4.94
C ARG A 91 5.39 -1.01 5.27
N LEU A 92 6.42 -0.95 6.11
CA LEU A 92 7.12 -2.17 6.48
C LEU A 92 6.24 -3.08 7.32
N SER A 93 5.39 -2.51 8.18
CA SER A 93 4.43 -3.30 8.94
C SER A 93 3.43 -3.98 8.01
N LEU A 94 2.93 -3.26 7.01
CA LEU A 94 2.01 -3.84 6.03
C LEU A 94 2.69 -4.95 5.24
N ALA A 95 3.96 -4.77 4.87
CA ALA A 95 4.68 -5.79 4.12
C ALA A 95 4.83 -7.07 4.94
N VAL A 96 5.17 -6.94 6.21
CA VAL A 96 5.28 -8.11 7.10
C VAL A 96 3.93 -8.82 7.20
N LEU A 97 2.85 -8.06 7.35
CA LEU A 97 1.52 -8.65 7.44
C LEU A 97 1.13 -9.36 6.15
N MET A 98 1.41 -8.74 4.99
CA MET A 98 1.12 -9.38 3.71
C MET A 98 1.90 -10.68 3.55
N ALA A 99 3.18 -10.68 3.91
CA ALA A 99 3.99 -11.90 3.83
C ALA A 99 3.42 -12.99 4.72
N PHE A 100 3.00 -12.62 5.93
CA PHE A 100 2.40 -13.58 6.85
C PHE A 100 1.14 -14.19 6.23
N TYR A 101 0.27 -13.36 5.65
CA TYR A 101 -0.98 -13.87 5.08
C TYR A 101 -0.73 -14.75 3.85
N MET A 102 0.27 -14.39 3.03
CA MET A 102 0.59 -15.23 1.88
C MET A 102 1.16 -16.58 2.31
N LEU A 103 2.00 -16.61 3.34
CA LEU A 103 2.68 -17.82 3.75
C LEU A 103 1.82 -18.70 4.65
N TYR A 104 1.11 -18.11 5.59
CA TYR A 104 0.35 -18.88 6.58
C TYR A 104 -1.08 -19.15 6.13
N TYR A 105 -1.79 -18.13 5.66
CA TYR A 105 -3.18 -18.28 5.25
C TYR A 105 -3.36 -18.61 3.78
N GLN A 106 -2.27 -18.65 3.04
CA GLN A 106 -2.28 -19.04 1.62
C GLN A 106 -3.16 -18.12 0.79
N VAL A 107 -3.17 -16.83 1.09
CA VAL A 107 -3.90 -15.89 0.23
C VAL A 107 -3.19 -15.77 -1.12
N SER A 108 -3.94 -15.37 -2.13
CA SER A 108 -3.44 -15.31 -3.50
C SER A 108 -2.15 -14.53 -3.61
N LEU A 109 -1.21 -15.03 -4.40
CA LEU A 109 0.03 -14.32 -4.69
C LEU A 109 -0.18 -13.07 -5.54
N VAL A 110 -1.43 -12.80 -5.97
CA VAL A 110 -1.68 -11.56 -6.71
C VAL A 110 -1.30 -10.33 -5.89
N ILE A 111 -1.31 -10.45 -4.54
CA ILE A 111 -0.93 -9.30 -3.71
C ILE A 111 0.58 -9.08 -3.61
N VAL A 112 1.39 -9.96 -4.23
CA VAL A 112 2.85 -9.79 -4.16
C VAL A 112 3.31 -8.48 -4.78
N SER A 113 2.59 -7.96 -5.77
CA SER A 113 2.93 -6.67 -6.35
C SER A 113 2.82 -5.54 -5.32
N PHE A 114 1.74 -5.55 -4.54
CA PHE A 114 1.58 -4.57 -3.47
C PHE A 114 2.63 -4.77 -2.38
N PHE A 115 2.96 -6.02 -2.07
CA PHE A 115 4.01 -6.33 -1.11
C PHE A 115 5.33 -5.69 -1.51
N PHE A 116 5.75 -5.85 -2.77
CA PHE A 116 7.02 -5.28 -3.20
C PHE A 116 7.01 -3.75 -3.18
N VAL A 117 5.88 -3.13 -3.54
CA VAL A 117 5.79 -1.67 -3.45
C VAL A 117 6.00 -1.21 -2.01
N GLU A 118 5.36 -1.89 -1.06
CA GLU A 118 5.49 -1.51 0.35
C GLU A 118 6.92 -1.71 0.85
N VAL A 119 7.57 -2.81 0.46
CA VAL A 119 8.95 -3.05 0.86
C VAL A 119 9.88 -1.98 0.29
N ILE A 120 9.75 -1.71 -1.00
CA ILE A 120 10.66 -0.78 -1.66
C ILE A 120 10.52 0.63 -1.07
N PHE A 121 9.30 1.17 -1.04
CA PHE A 121 9.11 2.51 -0.47
C PHE A 121 9.42 2.54 1.02
N GLY A 122 9.04 1.48 1.76
CA GLY A 122 9.31 1.44 3.18
C GLY A 122 10.80 1.48 3.48
N LEU A 123 11.58 0.66 2.78
CA LEU A 123 13.02 0.64 2.98
C LEU A 123 13.65 1.97 2.58
N LEU A 124 13.23 2.53 1.43
CA LEU A 124 13.76 3.82 1.02
C LEU A 124 13.49 4.89 2.06
N GLN A 125 12.26 4.93 2.59
CA GLN A 125 11.90 5.96 3.54
C GLN A 125 12.62 5.80 4.87
N ILE A 126 12.79 4.58 5.36
CA ILE A 126 13.43 4.36 6.66
C ILE A 126 14.96 4.50 6.56
N VAL A 127 15.58 3.85 5.57
CA VAL A 127 17.04 3.88 5.46
C VAL A 127 17.51 5.32 5.24
N PHE A 128 16.89 6.04 4.32
CA PHE A 128 17.36 7.39 4.04
C PHE A 128 16.96 8.39 5.12
N TYR A 129 15.90 8.10 5.89
CA TYR A 129 15.62 8.90 7.07
C TYR A 129 16.82 8.89 8.02
N TYR A 130 17.35 7.70 8.31
CA TYR A 130 18.48 7.62 9.21
C TYR A 130 19.75 8.21 8.61
N LYS A 131 19.91 8.15 7.30
CA LYS A 131 21.05 8.80 6.66
C LYS A 131 20.99 10.31 6.78
N LEU A 132 19.77 10.89 6.71
CA LEU A 132 19.63 12.33 6.87
C LEU A 132 19.91 12.78 8.30
N LYS A 133 19.66 11.92 9.28
CA LYS A 133 19.90 12.26 10.67
C LYS A 133 21.38 12.34 11.02
N LYS A 134 22.26 11.77 10.22
CA LYS A 134 23.72 11.84 10.45
C LYS A 134 24.32 13.13 9.83
#